data_316846681daf4441691d11f401e114d7
#
_entry.id   316846681daf4441691d11f401e114d7
#
_cell.length_a   1.000
_cell.length_b   1.000
_cell.length_c   1.000
_cell.angle_alpha   90.00
_cell.angle_beta   90.00
_cell.angle_gamma   90.00
#
_symmetry.space_group_name_H-M   'P 1'
#
loop_
_entity.id
_entity.type
_entity.pdbx_description
1 polymer ?
#
loop_
_entity_poly.entity_id
_entity_poly.type
_entity_poly.pdbx_seq_one_letter_code
_entity_poly.pdbx_strand_id
1 'polypeptide(L)'
;MMQFLVAAPCSFSGKTTLTCALLAALKRRGADPCAFKSGPDYIDPMFHRAVLGVESHNLDLFFSAPDTVRTLYAQGAAGHGAAVCEGAMGFYDGLSGVTDTASAWHLADTLGLPVLLVVPAKGASLTLAAQINGLKTFRTPSRIVGVLLNDCTSALYKMLKPMLERETGLPVLGHLPRLPEASIESRHLGLKTAGEIAGLQQKIALLADALVLDWVQFQALTDRPAPQAQPAARAPARTRIAVAQDEAFCFAYAETLEALTAAGAELVPFSPLHDAALPPELGGLYLPGGYPELYAGPLSGNRSMRASVQQAVEHGLPTVAECGGFLYLGQTLEDADGTVWPMAGVLPGSGFPVGRLVRFGYAELTARADSLLFRAGESFPAHEFHHWDSTANGTALTAAKANGRSWACGFAKDHLYAGFPHLYWAGTPLPRRFVEAAVLNHQKEQTP
;
A
#
# COMPACT_ATOMS: atom_id res chain seq x y z
N MET A 1 11.46 -11.99 -19.41
CA MET A 1 11.25 -11.35 -18.10
C MET A 1 10.40 -12.26 -17.22
N MET A 2 10.87 -12.58 -16.02
CA MET A 2 10.06 -13.37 -15.08
C MET A 2 8.91 -12.52 -14.52
N GLN A 3 7.66 -13.00 -14.63
CA GLN A 3 6.47 -12.28 -14.18
C GLN A 3 5.51 -13.28 -13.53
N PHE A 4 5.11 -13.04 -12.30
CA PHE A 4 4.23 -13.96 -11.56
C PHE A 4 3.55 -13.29 -10.38
N LEU A 5 2.47 -13.92 -9.91
CA LEU A 5 1.77 -13.54 -8.69
C LEU A 5 1.95 -14.63 -7.63
N VAL A 6 2.31 -14.23 -6.42
CA VAL A 6 2.38 -15.10 -5.22
C VAL A 6 1.03 -15.05 -4.51
N ALA A 7 0.35 -16.18 -4.44
CA ALA A 7 -0.93 -16.33 -3.77
C ALA A 7 -0.89 -17.41 -2.68
N ALA A 8 -1.91 -17.47 -1.85
CA ALA A 8 -2.04 -18.53 -0.85
C ALA A 8 -3.53 -18.82 -0.54
N PRO A 9 -3.84 -19.95 0.12
CA PRO A 9 -5.20 -20.30 0.49
C PRO A 9 -5.87 -19.31 1.45
N CYS A 10 -5.08 -18.67 2.33
CA CYS A 10 -5.58 -17.74 3.34
C CYS A 10 -4.48 -16.79 3.82
N SER A 11 -4.84 -15.84 4.68
CA SER A 11 -3.88 -15.03 5.43
C SER A 11 -2.99 -15.91 6.31
N PHE A 12 -1.80 -15.41 6.67
CA PHE A 12 -0.81 -16.11 7.50
C PHE A 12 -0.22 -17.40 6.88
N SER A 13 -0.42 -17.65 5.59
CA SER A 13 0.20 -18.79 4.89
C SER A 13 1.68 -18.59 4.55
N GLY A 14 2.27 -17.43 4.84
CA GLY A 14 3.68 -17.10 4.57
C GLY A 14 3.93 -16.43 3.21
N LYS A 15 2.90 -15.83 2.57
CA LYS A 15 3.06 -15.08 1.30
C LYS A 15 4.18 -14.05 1.40
N THR A 16 4.08 -13.12 2.34
CA THR A 16 5.06 -12.03 2.49
C THR A 16 6.47 -12.55 2.77
N THR A 17 6.60 -13.57 3.62
CA THR A 17 7.90 -14.20 3.89
C THR A 17 8.52 -14.79 2.63
N LEU A 18 7.73 -15.55 1.85
CA LEU A 18 8.19 -16.14 0.59
C LEU A 18 8.42 -15.08 -0.50
N THR A 19 7.59 -14.05 -0.59
CA THR A 19 7.80 -12.94 -1.52
C THR A 19 9.13 -12.23 -1.23
N CYS A 20 9.41 -11.91 0.03
CA CYS A 20 10.68 -11.31 0.43
C CYS A 20 11.89 -12.22 0.13
N ALA A 21 11.77 -13.53 0.41
CA ALA A 21 12.81 -14.50 0.07
C ALA A 21 13.05 -14.58 -1.44
N LEU A 22 11.99 -14.61 -2.25
CA LEU A 22 12.07 -14.63 -3.71
C LEU A 22 12.69 -13.34 -4.26
N LEU A 23 12.25 -12.16 -3.80
CA LEU A 23 12.81 -10.87 -4.22
C LEU A 23 14.32 -10.81 -3.91
N ALA A 24 14.73 -11.20 -2.72
CA ALA A 24 16.15 -11.23 -2.34
C ALA A 24 16.94 -12.25 -3.18
N ALA A 25 16.40 -13.43 -3.42
CA ALA A 25 17.05 -14.47 -4.23
C ALA A 25 17.16 -14.04 -5.70
N LEU A 26 16.13 -13.41 -6.27
CA LEU A 26 16.16 -12.84 -7.63
C LEU A 26 17.20 -11.74 -7.75
N LYS A 27 17.25 -10.82 -6.78
CA LYS A 27 18.25 -9.74 -6.75
C LYS A 27 19.69 -10.30 -6.70
N ARG A 28 19.96 -11.29 -5.87
CA ARG A 28 21.28 -11.97 -5.80
C ARG A 28 21.67 -12.66 -7.10
N ARG A 29 20.70 -13.08 -7.90
CA ARG A 29 20.90 -13.68 -9.23
C ARG A 29 21.03 -12.63 -10.34
N GLY A 30 21.00 -11.35 -10.00
CA GLY A 30 21.12 -10.26 -10.97
C GLY A 30 19.87 -10.01 -11.82
N ALA A 31 18.71 -10.46 -11.36
CA ALA A 31 17.47 -10.34 -12.13
C ALA A 31 16.80 -8.96 -12.04
N ASP A 32 17.30 -8.06 -11.20
CA ASP A 32 16.72 -6.71 -10.97
C ASP A 32 15.19 -6.74 -10.83
N PRO A 33 14.65 -7.25 -9.70
CA PRO A 33 13.21 -7.38 -9.53
C PRO A 33 12.54 -6.05 -9.14
N CYS A 34 11.31 -5.84 -9.62
CA CYS A 34 10.33 -4.93 -9.04
C CYS A 34 9.21 -5.73 -8.36
N ALA A 35 8.49 -5.09 -7.45
CA ALA A 35 7.42 -5.71 -6.68
C ALA A 35 6.10 -4.95 -6.82
N PHE A 36 4.99 -5.68 -6.70
CA PHE A 36 3.65 -5.12 -6.67
C PHE A 36 2.86 -5.78 -5.54
N LYS A 37 2.14 -4.98 -4.78
CA LYS A 37 1.21 -5.46 -3.76
C LYS A 37 -0.22 -5.33 -4.23
N SER A 38 -0.98 -6.43 -4.17
CA SER A 38 -2.42 -6.38 -4.38
C SER A 38 -3.09 -5.72 -3.19
N GLY A 39 -3.98 -4.75 -3.46
CA GLY A 39 -4.73 -4.07 -2.41
C GLY A 39 -4.05 -2.84 -1.80
N PRO A 40 -4.71 -2.21 -0.80
CA PRO A 40 -4.36 -0.91 -0.24
C PRO A 40 -3.30 -1.00 0.87
N ASP A 41 -2.28 -1.79 0.69
CA ASP A 41 -1.24 -2.04 1.68
C ASP A 41 -0.06 -1.06 1.51
N TYR A 42 0.26 -0.28 2.54
CA TYR A 42 1.42 0.62 2.56
C TYR A 42 2.69 -0.07 3.04
N ILE A 43 2.55 -1.10 3.88
CA ILE A 43 3.64 -1.66 4.68
C ILE A 43 4.55 -2.53 3.85
N ASP A 44 3.97 -3.47 3.08
CA ASP A 44 4.77 -4.37 2.26
C ASP A 44 5.54 -3.60 1.16
N PRO A 45 4.96 -2.64 0.40
CA PRO A 45 5.71 -1.81 -0.52
C PRO A 45 6.81 -0.97 0.14
N MET A 46 6.53 -0.38 1.30
CA MET A 46 7.54 0.37 2.07
C MET A 46 8.69 -0.55 2.53
N PHE A 47 8.35 -1.76 3.00
CA PHE A 47 9.33 -2.76 3.38
C PHE A 47 10.22 -3.18 2.21
N HIS A 48 9.63 -3.45 1.04
CA HIS A 48 10.38 -3.82 -0.17
C HIS A 48 11.38 -2.72 -0.55
N ARG A 49 10.96 -1.45 -0.52
CA ARG A 49 11.85 -0.32 -0.83
C ARG A 49 12.94 -0.13 0.23
N ALA A 50 12.57 -0.06 1.50
CA ALA A 50 13.51 0.28 2.57
C ALA A 50 14.50 -0.84 2.90
N VAL A 51 14.07 -2.11 2.88
CA VAL A 51 14.87 -3.25 3.32
C VAL A 51 15.56 -3.96 2.16
N LEU A 52 14.82 -4.20 1.07
CA LEU A 52 15.34 -4.94 -0.07
C LEU A 52 15.94 -4.01 -1.14
N GLY A 53 15.66 -2.70 -1.11
CA GLY A 53 16.00 -1.77 -2.18
C GLY A 53 15.38 -2.23 -3.51
N VAL A 54 14.10 -2.63 -3.46
CA VAL A 54 13.30 -3.08 -4.60
C VAL A 54 12.17 -2.08 -4.80
N GLU A 55 12.01 -1.55 -6.01
CA GLU A 55 10.86 -0.71 -6.35
C GLU A 55 9.58 -1.50 -6.13
N SER A 56 8.60 -0.88 -5.50
CA SER A 56 7.37 -1.56 -5.13
C SER A 56 6.16 -0.63 -5.22
N HIS A 57 5.09 -1.15 -5.79
CA HIS A 57 3.87 -0.44 -6.16
C HIS A 57 2.63 -1.16 -5.63
N ASN A 58 1.47 -0.47 -5.66
CA ASN A 58 0.18 -1.07 -5.36
C ASN A 58 -0.65 -1.24 -6.63
N LEU A 59 -1.28 -2.39 -6.76
CA LEU A 59 -2.24 -2.68 -7.83
C LEU A 59 -3.57 -3.10 -7.20
N ASP A 60 -4.63 -2.34 -7.49
CA ASP A 60 -5.91 -2.57 -6.85
C ASP A 60 -7.08 -2.35 -7.82
N LEU A 61 -7.86 -3.41 -8.03
CA LEU A 61 -9.03 -3.41 -8.91
C LEU A 61 -10.30 -2.87 -8.27
N PHE A 62 -10.26 -2.47 -7.00
CA PHE A 62 -11.29 -1.64 -6.40
C PHE A 62 -11.02 -0.15 -6.66
N PHE A 63 -9.77 0.26 -6.57
CA PHE A 63 -9.38 1.65 -6.79
C PHE A 63 -9.35 2.04 -8.27
N SER A 64 -8.98 1.11 -9.15
CA SER A 64 -8.69 1.40 -10.54
C SER A 64 -9.35 0.42 -11.50
N ALA A 65 -9.78 0.93 -12.63
CA ALA A 65 -10.26 0.11 -13.74
C ALA A 65 -9.15 -0.83 -14.26
N PRO A 66 -9.51 -1.98 -14.85
CA PRO A 66 -8.54 -2.96 -15.35
C PRO A 66 -7.46 -2.38 -16.27
N ASP A 67 -7.80 -1.45 -17.15
CA ASP A 67 -6.85 -0.83 -18.07
C ASP A 67 -5.86 0.09 -17.36
N THR A 68 -6.30 0.80 -16.32
CA THR A 68 -5.43 1.58 -15.44
C THR A 68 -4.45 0.66 -14.72
N VAL A 69 -4.94 -0.46 -14.15
CA VAL A 69 -4.08 -1.44 -13.47
C VAL A 69 -3.04 -2.04 -14.43
N ARG A 70 -3.42 -2.37 -15.68
CA ARG A 70 -2.47 -2.83 -16.71
C ARG A 70 -1.41 -1.78 -17.03
N THR A 71 -1.82 -0.53 -17.12
CA THR A 71 -0.91 0.60 -17.38
C THR A 71 0.10 0.78 -16.24
N LEU A 72 -0.38 0.81 -14.99
CA LEU A 72 0.47 0.93 -13.80
C LEU A 72 1.45 -0.25 -13.68
N TYR A 73 0.96 -1.47 -13.92
CA TYR A 73 1.81 -2.66 -13.94
C TYR A 73 2.91 -2.56 -15.01
N ALA A 74 2.55 -2.16 -16.23
CA ALA A 74 3.51 -2.02 -17.31
C ALA A 74 4.56 -0.94 -17.02
N GLN A 75 4.14 0.19 -16.45
CA GLN A 75 5.04 1.28 -16.07
C GLN A 75 6.02 0.88 -14.97
N GLY A 76 5.52 0.29 -13.87
CA GLY A 76 6.35 -0.14 -12.76
C GLY A 76 7.24 -1.35 -13.08
N ALA A 77 6.89 -2.16 -14.09
CA ALA A 77 7.69 -3.29 -14.55
C ALA A 77 8.73 -2.91 -15.61
N ALA A 78 8.67 -1.69 -16.15
CA ALA A 78 9.53 -1.26 -17.25
C ALA A 78 11.01 -1.18 -16.82
N GLY A 79 11.88 -1.82 -17.60
CA GLY A 79 13.33 -1.82 -17.34
C GLY A 79 13.80 -2.90 -16.37
N HIS A 80 12.89 -3.58 -15.67
CA HIS A 80 13.23 -4.65 -14.73
C HIS A 80 13.32 -6.03 -15.39
N GLY A 81 14.10 -6.93 -14.78
CA GLY A 81 14.25 -8.33 -15.24
C GLY A 81 13.22 -9.29 -14.64
N ALA A 82 12.56 -8.89 -13.54
CA ALA A 82 11.50 -9.66 -12.91
C ALA A 82 10.42 -8.74 -12.31
N ALA A 83 9.15 -9.16 -12.38
CA ALA A 83 8.02 -8.48 -11.74
C ALA A 83 7.27 -9.48 -10.82
N VAL A 84 7.26 -9.18 -9.54
CA VAL A 84 6.68 -10.05 -8.50
C VAL A 84 5.45 -9.36 -7.90
N CYS A 85 4.27 -9.92 -8.16
CA CYS A 85 3.04 -9.46 -7.51
C CYS A 85 2.78 -10.29 -6.25
N GLU A 86 2.51 -9.65 -5.13
CA GLU A 86 2.06 -10.32 -3.90
C GLU A 86 0.56 -10.14 -3.71
N GLY A 87 -0.18 -11.24 -3.64
CA GLY A 87 -1.61 -11.24 -3.36
C GLY A 87 -1.91 -10.88 -1.90
N ALA A 88 -3.03 -10.21 -1.66
CA ALA A 88 -3.59 -10.00 -0.33
C ALA A 88 -4.51 -11.16 0.07
N MET A 89 -4.70 -11.41 1.36
CA MET A 89 -5.63 -12.39 1.94
C MET A 89 -5.51 -13.78 1.29
N GLY A 90 -6.62 -14.52 1.16
CA GLY A 90 -6.70 -15.74 0.36
C GLY A 90 -6.85 -15.43 -1.12
N PHE A 91 -6.52 -16.41 -1.96
CA PHE A 91 -6.42 -16.24 -3.41
C PHE A 91 -7.71 -15.69 -4.06
N TYR A 92 -8.87 -16.11 -3.57
CA TYR A 92 -10.18 -15.67 -4.04
C TYR A 92 -10.88 -14.69 -3.13
N ASP A 93 -10.25 -14.28 -2.02
CA ASP A 93 -10.84 -13.33 -1.07
C ASP A 93 -10.78 -11.93 -1.65
N GLY A 94 -11.91 -11.40 -2.10
CA GLY A 94 -12.05 -10.05 -2.62
C GLY A 94 -12.92 -9.16 -1.73
N LEU A 95 -13.72 -8.32 -2.34
CA LEU A 95 -14.53 -7.33 -1.62
C LEU A 95 -15.42 -7.97 -0.57
N SER A 96 -15.32 -7.46 0.66
CA SER A 96 -16.08 -7.93 1.84
C SER A 96 -15.85 -9.41 2.20
N GLY A 97 -14.86 -10.08 1.59
CA GLY A 97 -14.58 -11.51 1.82
C GLY A 97 -15.63 -12.48 1.26
N VAL A 98 -16.57 -11.99 0.45
CA VAL A 98 -17.69 -12.80 -0.10
C VAL A 98 -17.74 -12.81 -1.62
N THR A 99 -16.87 -12.07 -2.27
CA THR A 99 -16.71 -12.04 -3.73
C THR A 99 -15.25 -12.20 -4.11
N ASP A 100 -14.98 -12.57 -5.36
CA ASP A 100 -13.64 -12.61 -5.92
C ASP A 100 -13.20 -11.29 -6.60
N THR A 101 -14.09 -10.29 -6.64
CA THR A 101 -13.78 -8.95 -7.14
C THR A 101 -12.68 -8.30 -6.31
N ALA A 102 -11.66 -7.75 -6.97
CA ALA A 102 -10.46 -7.19 -6.37
C ALA A 102 -9.61 -8.19 -5.56
N SER A 103 -9.83 -9.50 -5.71
CA SER A 103 -8.98 -10.54 -5.13
C SER A 103 -7.64 -10.67 -5.87
N ALA A 104 -6.72 -11.43 -5.29
CA ALA A 104 -5.46 -11.80 -5.93
C ALA A 104 -5.69 -12.58 -7.25
N TRP A 105 -6.73 -13.42 -7.33
CA TRP A 105 -7.14 -14.09 -8.56
C TRP A 105 -7.59 -13.08 -9.61
N HIS A 106 -8.45 -12.12 -9.28
CA HIS A 106 -8.92 -11.11 -10.22
C HIS A 106 -7.76 -10.28 -10.78
N LEU A 107 -6.78 -9.94 -9.95
CA LEU A 107 -5.56 -9.27 -10.39
C LEU A 107 -4.72 -10.14 -11.34
N ALA A 108 -4.50 -11.42 -10.98
CA ALA A 108 -3.75 -12.35 -11.82
C ALA A 108 -4.44 -12.56 -13.18
N ASP A 109 -5.77 -12.67 -13.19
CA ASP A 109 -6.55 -12.82 -14.42
C ASP A 109 -6.51 -11.56 -15.29
N THR A 110 -6.67 -10.39 -14.68
CA THR A 110 -6.58 -9.08 -15.36
C THR A 110 -5.24 -8.87 -16.05
N LEU A 111 -4.14 -9.24 -15.39
CA LEU A 111 -2.78 -9.06 -15.89
C LEU A 111 -2.26 -10.27 -16.72
N GLY A 112 -3.00 -11.36 -16.76
CA GLY A 112 -2.56 -12.59 -17.42
C GLY A 112 -1.38 -13.30 -16.74
N LEU A 113 -1.15 -13.04 -15.43
CA LEU A 113 0.02 -13.55 -14.71
C LEU A 113 -0.13 -15.02 -14.32
N PRO A 114 0.95 -15.81 -14.43
CA PRO A 114 1.02 -17.12 -13.78
C PRO A 114 1.04 -16.95 -12.27
N VAL A 115 0.37 -17.86 -11.57
CA VAL A 115 0.24 -17.82 -10.11
C VAL A 115 1.07 -18.92 -9.48
N LEU A 116 1.90 -18.57 -8.53
CA LEU A 116 2.62 -19.47 -7.63
C LEU A 116 1.86 -19.57 -6.32
N LEU A 117 1.32 -20.74 -6.03
CA LEU A 117 0.52 -20.97 -4.83
C LEU A 117 1.41 -21.38 -3.66
N VAL A 118 1.50 -20.54 -2.65
CA VAL A 118 2.18 -20.80 -1.38
C VAL A 118 1.26 -21.59 -0.46
N VAL A 119 1.68 -22.78 -0.06
CA VAL A 119 0.88 -23.67 0.78
C VAL A 119 1.66 -24.04 2.04
N PRO A 120 1.12 -23.77 3.25
CA PRO A 120 1.73 -24.22 4.49
C PRO A 120 1.69 -25.75 4.58
N ALA A 121 2.86 -26.38 4.72
CA ALA A 121 2.97 -27.85 4.77
C ALA A 121 2.80 -28.42 6.19
N LYS A 122 2.75 -27.57 7.22
CA LYS A 122 2.65 -28.01 8.60
C LYS A 122 1.31 -28.66 8.92
N GLY A 123 1.33 -29.88 9.42
CA GLY A 123 0.14 -30.59 9.91
C GLY A 123 -0.78 -31.16 8.84
N ALA A 124 -0.38 -31.15 7.57
CA ALA A 124 -1.15 -31.74 6.49
C ALA A 124 -0.27 -32.48 5.49
N SER A 125 -0.82 -33.47 4.79
CA SER A 125 -0.14 -34.22 3.74
C SER A 125 -1.06 -34.40 2.54
N LEU A 126 -1.73 -35.52 2.34
CA LEU A 126 -2.63 -35.74 1.20
C LEU A 126 -3.76 -34.69 1.13
N THR A 127 -4.23 -34.18 2.28
CA THR A 127 -5.23 -33.11 2.33
C THR A 127 -4.78 -31.83 1.59
N LEU A 128 -3.47 -31.57 1.51
CA LEU A 128 -2.94 -30.44 0.71
C LEU A 128 -3.30 -30.58 -0.77
N ALA A 129 -3.29 -31.79 -1.31
CA ALA A 129 -3.70 -32.03 -2.70
C ALA A 129 -5.18 -31.67 -2.92
N ALA A 130 -6.05 -32.00 -1.99
CA ALA A 130 -7.46 -31.61 -2.05
C ALA A 130 -7.64 -30.08 -2.00
N GLN A 131 -6.91 -29.40 -1.12
CA GLN A 131 -6.92 -27.93 -1.02
C GLN A 131 -6.41 -27.28 -2.31
N ILE A 132 -5.28 -27.75 -2.85
CA ILE A 132 -4.69 -27.22 -4.09
C ILE A 132 -5.64 -27.45 -5.26
N ASN A 133 -6.22 -28.64 -5.39
CA ASN A 133 -7.18 -28.96 -6.45
C ASN A 133 -8.45 -28.10 -6.33
N GLY A 134 -8.96 -27.87 -5.11
CA GLY A 134 -10.08 -26.97 -4.87
C GLY A 134 -9.79 -25.57 -5.40
N LEU A 135 -8.65 -24.99 -5.06
CA LEU A 135 -8.25 -23.68 -5.55
C LEU A 135 -8.01 -23.67 -7.07
N LYS A 136 -7.40 -24.73 -7.62
CA LYS A 136 -7.13 -24.84 -9.06
C LYS A 136 -8.41 -24.87 -9.90
N THR A 137 -9.48 -25.48 -9.40
CA THR A 137 -10.71 -25.72 -10.15
C THR A 137 -11.85 -24.76 -9.82
N PHE A 138 -11.73 -23.97 -8.76
CA PHE A 138 -12.81 -23.09 -8.29
C PHE A 138 -13.17 -21.98 -9.30
N ARG A 139 -12.18 -21.48 -10.05
CA ARG A 139 -12.37 -20.53 -11.16
C ARG A 139 -11.56 -20.96 -12.37
N THR A 140 -12.04 -20.63 -13.56
CA THR A 140 -11.36 -20.94 -14.82
C THR A 140 -11.18 -19.66 -15.65
N PRO A 141 -9.94 -19.31 -16.03
CA PRO A 141 -8.69 -19.96 -15.63
C PRO A 141 -8.27 -19.61 -14.21
N SER A 142 -7.74 -20.57 -13.43
CA SER A 142 -7.17 -20.25 -12.10
C SER A 142 -5.77 -19.62 -12.20
N ARG A 143 -5.10 -19.80 -13.33
CA ARG A 143 -3.71 -19.37 -13.60
C ARG A 143 -2.65 -19.95 -12.66
N ILE A 144 -3.01 -20.87 -11.76
CA ILE A 144 -2.04 -21.55 -10.89
C ILE A 144 -1.18 -22.47 -11.74
N VAL A 145 0.13 -22.22 -11.78
CA VAL A 145 1.11 -22.94 -12.58
C VAL A 145 2.11 -23.75 -11.76
N GLY A 146 2.20 -23.48 -10.46
CA GLY A 146 3.13 -24.18 -9.57
C GLY A 146 2.85 -23.92 -8.10
N VAL A 147 3.43 -24.76 -7.25
CA VAL A 147 3.26 -24.75 -5.79
C VAL A 147 4.60 -24.52 -5.11
N LEU A 148 4.60 -23.71 -4.06
CA LEU A 148 5.70 -23.51 -3.12
C LEU A 148 5.25 -23.94 -1.72
N LEU A 149 6.01 -24.81 -1.07
CA LEU A 149 5.69 -25.28 0.28
C LEU A 149 6.34 -24.37 1.33
N ASN A 150 5.54 -23.78 2.18
CA ASN A 150 6.01 -22.99 3.33
C ASN A 150 6.00 -23.84 4.61
N ASP A 151 6.82 -23.49 5.60
CA ASP A 151 7.02 -24.26 6.84
C ASP A 151 7.33 -25.74 6.57
N CYS A 152 8.13 -26.00 5.54
CA CYS A 152 8.39 -27.33 5.00
C CYS A 152 9.89 -27.68 5.07
N THR A 153 10.25 -28.69 5.86
CA THR A 153 11.62 -29.20 5.89
C THR A 153 11.96 -29.95 4.60
N SER A 154 13.26 -30.06 4.27
CA SER A 154 13.72 -30.81 3.08
C SER A 154 13.29 -32.27 3.07
N ALA A 155 13.21 -32.93 4.26
CA ALA A 155 12.70 -34.30 4.36
C ALA A 155 11.21 -34.40 4.02
N LEU A 156 10.40 -33.47 4.56
CA LEU A 156 8.96 -33.37 4.28
C LEU A 156 8.71 -33.02 2.80
N TYR A 157 9.50 -32.10 2.23
CA TYR A 157 9.43 -31.74 0.83
C TYR A 157 9.66 -32.97 -0.10
N LYS A 158 10.71 -33.78 0.17
CA LYS A 158 10.99 -34.97 -0.61
C LYS A 158 9.86 -36.00 -0.58
N MET A 159 9.13 -36.07 0.54
CA MET A 159 7.97 -36.97 0.69
C MET A 159 6.72 -36.40 -0.03
N LEU A 160 6.44 -35.09 0.16
CA LEU A 160 5.22 -34.46 -0.34
C LEU A 160 5.26 -34.20 -1.85
N LYS A 161 6.40 -33.77 -2.40
CA LYS A 161 6.54 -33.36 -3.81
C LYS A 161 5.96 -34.40 -4.78
N PRO A 162 6.41 -35.66 -4.83
CA PRO A 162 5.93 -36.61 -5.83
C PRO A 162 4.43 -36.93 -5.67
N MET A 163 3.93 -36.93 -4.45
CA MET A 163 2.51 -37.15 -4.16
C MET A 163 1.67 -35.95 -4.64
N LEU A 164 2.06 -34.70 -4.30
CA LEU A 164 1.33 -33.52 -4.71
C LEU A 164 1.33 -33.33 -6.22
N GLU A 165 2.46 -33.56 -6.88
CA GLU A 165 2.55 -33.49 -8.35
C GLU A 165 1.65 -34.48 -9.03
N ARG A 166 1.59 -35.73 -8.55
CA ARG A 166 0.70 -36.76 -9.08
C ARG A 166 -0.78 -36.40 -8.89
N GLU A 167 -1.18 -35.95 -7.70
CA GLU A 167 -2.58 -35.71 -7.35
C GLU A 167 -3.14 -34.39 -7.94
N THR A 168 -2.26 -33.39 -8.15
CA THR A 168 -2.70 -32.06 -8.60
C THR A 168 -2.37 -31.79 -10.06
N GLY A 169 -1.41 -32.49 -10.62
CA GLY A 169 -0.84 -32.21 -11.96
C GLY A 169 -0.08 -30.86 -12.00
N LEU A 170 0.26 -30.28 -10.84
CA LEU A 170 1.04 -29.05 -10.74
C LEU A 170 2.44 -29.35 -10.21
N PRO A 171 3.50 -28.73 -10.76
CA PRO A 171 4.83 -28.88 -10.22
C PRO A 171 4.95 -28.26 -8.84
N VAL A 172 5.64 -28.94 -7.93
CA VAL A 172 6.05 -28.40 -6.63
C VAL A 172 7.47 -27.86 -6.79
N LEU A 173 7.57 -26.55 -6.97
CA LEU A 173 8.79 -25.87 -7.40
C LEU A 173 9.85 -25.74 -6.31
N GLY A 174 9.44 -25.76 -5.04
CA GLY A 174 10.39 -25.57 -3.96
C GLY A 174 9.73 -25.51 -2.60
N HIS A 175 10.55 -25.19 -1.62
CA HIS A 175 10.10 -25.05 -0.22
C HIS A 175 10.95 -24.05 0.55
N LEU A 176 10.33 -23.51 1.60
CA LEU A 176 11.00 -22.72 2.62
C LEU A 176 10.79 -23.41 3.99
N PRO A 177 11.84 -23.75 4.73
CA PRO A 177 11.70 -24.27 6.09
C PRO A 177 11.29 -23.16 7.06
N ARG A 178 10.73 -23.55 8.19
CA ARG A 178 10.47 -22.61 9.26
C ARG A 178 11.80 -22.16 9.90
N LEU A 179 12.00 -20.85 9.94
CA LEU A 179 13.19 -20.21 10.52
C LEU A 179 12.74 -19.22 11.60
N PRO A 180 12.70 -19.65 12.88
CA PRO A 180 12.27 -18.75 13.97
C PRO A 180 13.13 -17.49 14.07
N GLU A 181 14.44 -17.61 13.84
CA GLU A 181 15.43 -16.53 13.84
C GLU A 181 15.22 -15.52 12.70
N ALA A 182 14.61 -15.93 11.62
CA ALA A 182 14.28 -15.08 10.46
C ALA A 182 12.80 -14.73 10.42
N SER A 183 12.05 -14.97 11.51
CA SER A 183 10.67 -14.57 11.59
C SER A 183 10.55 -13.06 11.39
N ILE A 184 9.79 -12.67 10.36
CA ILE A 184 9.31 -11.31 10.20
C ILE A 184 8.07 -11.26 11.10
N GLU A 185 8.18 -10.58 12.24
CA GLU A 185 7.07 -10.48 13.18
C GLU A 185 5.80 -10.02 12.45
N SER A 186 4.68 -10.69 12.73
CA SER A 186 3.39 -10.31 12.19
C SER A 186 3.14 -8.87 12.63
N ARG A 187 3.15 -7.97 11.69
CA ARG A 187 3.01 -6.55 11.96
C ARG A 187 1.60 -6.33 12.47
N HIS A 188 1.48 -5.98 13.72
CA HIS A 188 0.28 -5.31 14.17
C HIS A 188 0.21 -4.04 13.34
N LEU A 189 -0.47 -4.16 12.18
CA LEU A 189 -0.97 -3.05 11.39
C LEU A 189 0.01 -1.87 11.31
N GLY A 190 1.25 -2.17 10.90
CA GLY A 190 2.21 -1.15 10.60
C GLY A 190 2.87 -0.47 11.77
N LEU A 191 2.83 -1.00 12.93
CA LEU A 191 3.43 -0.41 14.11
C LEU A 191 4.96 -0.33 14.10
N LYS A 192 5.63 -0.96 13.13
CA LYS A 192 7.08 -0.85 12.96
C LYS A 192 7.41 -0.57 11.53
N THR A 193 8.03 0.55 11.27
CA THR A 193 8.63 0.86 9.97
C THR A 193 9.76 -0.13 9.67
N ALA A 194 10.14 -0.25 8.42
CA ALA A 194 11.26 -1.12 8.03
C ALA A 194 12.56 -0.79 8.77
N GLY A 195 12.77 0.50 9.13
CA GLY A 195 13.94 0.95 9.89
C GLY A 195 13.93 0.58 11.38
N GLU A 196 12.75 0.33 11.95
CA GLU A 196 12.59 0.00 13.38
C GLU A 196 12.87 -1.47 13.71
N ILE A 197 12.91 -2.34 12.70
CA ILE A 197 13.18 -3.76 12.92
C ILE A 197 14.68 -4.04 12.73
N ALA A 198 15.41 -4.06 13.81
CA ALA A 198 16.83 -4.37 13.80
C ALA A 198 17.13 -5.73 13.14
N GLY A 199 18.13 -5.77 12.29
CA GLY A 199 18.58 -7.02 11.65
C GLY A 199 17.66 -7.57 10.55
N LEU A 200 16.69 -6.77 10.04
CA LEU A 200 15.78 -7.20 8.98
C LEU A 200 16.49 -7.68 7.72
N GLN A 201 17.52 -6.95 7.28
CA GLN A 201 18.30 -7.36 6.11
C GLN A 201 18.99 -8.72 6.31
N GLN A 202 19.47 -9.00 7.54
CA GLN A 202 20.04 -10.30 7.88
C GLN A 202 18.99 -11.41 7.87
N LYS A 203 17.79 -11.14 8.42
CA LYS A 203 16.67 -12.09 8.38
C LYS A 203 16.26 -12.43 6.96
N ILE A 204 16.16 -11.42 6.08
CA ILE A 204 15.85 -11.64 4.65
C ILE A 204 16.95 -12.44 3.96
N ALA A 205 18.22 -12.18 4.30
CA ALA A 205 19.34 -12.95 3.77
C ALA A 205 19.23 -14.43 4.14
N LEU A 206 18.92 -14.73 5.42
CA LEU A 206 18.70 -16.11 5.88
C LEU A 206 17.52 -16.79 5.17
N LEU A 207 16.41 -16.09 4.97
CA LEU A 207 15.26 -16.62 4.22
C LEU A 207 15.63 -16.92 2.77
N ALA A 208 16.39 -16.05 2.11
CA ALA A 208 16.84 -16.27 0.74
C ALA A 208 17.83 -17.44 0.61
N ASP A 209 18.70 -17.63 1.61
CA ASP A 209 19.65 -18.75 1.66
C ASP A 209 18.94 -20.09 1.91
N ALA A 210 17.88 -20.09 2.70
CA ALA A 210 17.09 -21.28 3.04
C ALA A 210 16.06 -21.66 1.97
N LEU A 211 15.75 -20.75 1.06
CA LEU A 211 14.80 -21.01 -0.03
C LEU A 211 15.37 -22.02 -1.03
N VAL A 212 14.79 -23.21 -1.07
CA VAL A 212 15.10 -24.21 -2.09
C VAL A 212 14.12 -24.07 -3.23
N LEU A 213 14.60 -23.81 -4.44
CA LEU A 213 13.77 -23.60 -5.64
C LEU A 213 14.39 -24.25 -6.86
N ASP A 214 13.58 -24.96 -7.64
CA ASP A 214 13.91 -25.40 -9.00
C ASP A 214 13.87 -24.19 -9.95
N TRP A 215 14.99 -23.50 -10.04
CA TRP A 215 15.12 -22.28 -10.82
C TRP A 215 14.85 -22.45 -12.31
N VAL A 216 15.16 -23.63 -12.87
CA VAL A 216 14.94 -23.92 -14.29
C VAL A 216 13.44 -24.00 -14.58
N GLN A 217 12.73 -24.80 -13.78
CA GLN A 217 11.29 -24.95 -13.93
C GLN A 217 10.53 -23.68 -13.55
N PHE A 218 10.98 -22.98 -12.48
CA PHE A 218 10.43 -21.69 -12.08
C PHE A 218 10.52 -20.67 -13.21
N GLN A 219 11.69 -20.51 -13.83
CA GLN A 219 11.88 -19.58 -14.94
C GLN A 219 11.02 -19.95 -16.14
N ALA A 220 10.97 -21.23 -16.50
CA ALA A 220 10.16 -21.71 -17.63
C ALA A 220 8.66 -21.41 -17.45
N LEU A 221 8.15 -21.42 -16.21
CA LEU A 221 6.74 -21.14 -15.88
C LEU A 221 6.43 -19.66 -15.76
N THR A 222 7.41 -18.82 -15.44
CA THR A 222 7.21 -17.41 -15.15
C THR A 222 7.73 -16.47 -16.23
N ASP A 223 8.52 -16.97 -17.18
CA ASP A 223 9.07 -16.13 -18.26
C ASP A 223 7.99 -15.72 -19.27
N ARG A 224 7.88 -14.41 -19.49
CA ARG A 224 6.89 -13.77 -20.34
C ARG A 224 7.54 -12.61 -21.12
N PRO A 225 6.97 -12.21 -22.28
CA PRO A 225 7.34 -10.94 -22.89
C PRO A 225 7.19 -9.79 -21.90
N ALA A 226 8.15 -8.87 -21.90
CA ALA A 226 8.05 -7.67 -21.04
C ALA A 226 6.79 -6.87 -21.39
N PRO A 227 6.05 -6.36 -20.41
CA PRO A 227 4.89 -5.53 -20.68
C PRO A 227 5.32 -4.24 -21.39
N GLN A 228 4.53 -3.81 -22.36
CA GLN A 228 4.82 -2.58 -23.08
C GLN A 228 4.31 -1.38 -22.29
N ALA A 229 5.22 -0.63 -21.70
CA ALA A 229 4.89 0.61 -21.02
C ALA A 229 4.79 1.75 -22.06
N GLN A 230 3.68 2.48 -22.01
CA GLN A 230 3.64 3.79 -22.65
C GLN A 230 4.30 4.80 -21.71
N PRO A 231 5.21 5.66 -22.21
CA PRO A 231 5.78 6.71 -21.39
C PRO A 231 4.68 7.55 -20.77
N ALA A 232 4.69 7.68 -19.45
CA ALA A 232 3.76 8.60 -18.79
C ALA A 232 4.08 10.03 -19.27
N ALA A 233 3.08 10.73 -19.79
CA ALA A 233 3.22 12.14 -20.11
C ALA A 233 3.50 12.88 -18.80
N ARG A 234 4.64 13.55 -18.71
CA ARG A 234 5.01 14.39 -17.56
C ARG A 234 4.91 15.85 -17.94
N ALA A 235 4.08 16.59 -17.26
CA ALA A 235 4.10 18.05 -17.38
C ALA A 235 5.40 18.61 -16.72
N PRO A 236 5.97 19.71 -17.23
CA PRO A 236 7.05 20.38 -16.54
C PRO A 236 6.59 20.83 -15.14
N ALA A 237 7.53 20.88 -14.19
CA ALA A 237 7.23 21.35 -12.83
C ALA A 237 6.76 22.81 -12.89
N ARG A 238 5.59 23.07 -12.28
CA ARG A 238 4.91 24.38 -12.26
C ARG A 238 4.69 24.92 -10.86
N THR A 239 4.83 24.06 -9.86
CA THR A 239 4.58 24.39 -8.45
C THR A 239 5.29 23.38 -7.56
N ARG A 240 5.58 23.79 -6.32
CA ARG A 240 6.18 22.95 -5.29
C ARG A 240 5.12 22.49 -4.32
N ILE A 241 5.05 21.19 -4.05
CA ILE A 241 4.15 20.59 -3.06
C ILE A 241 5.00 19.95 -1.97
N ALA A 242 4.87 20.45 -0.74
CA ALA A 242 5.48 19.82 0.43
C ALA A 242 4.76 18.50 0.73
N VAL A 243 5.53 17.43 0.93
CA VAL A 243 5.01 16.10 1.28
C VAL A 243 5.61 15.68 2.61
N ALA A 244 4.80 15.48 3.63
CA ALA A 244 5.28 14.99 4.92
C ALA A 244 5.82 13.56 4.77
N GLN A 245 7.04 13.34 5.20
CA GLN A 245 7.73 12.07 5.06
C GLN A 245 8.74 11.88 6.21
N ASP A 246 8.32 11.14 7.22
CA ASP A 246 9.12 10.70 8.36
C ASP A 246 8.49 9.47 9.03
N GLU A 247 8.92 9.14 10.23
CA GLU A 247 8.44 7.95 10.96
C GLU A 247 6.96 8.06 11.34
N ALA A 248 6.43 9.29 11.50
CA ALA A 248 5.03 9.54 11.80
C ALA A 248 4.15 9.63 10.55
N PHE A 249 4.72 9.96 9.38
CA PHE A 249 4.01 10.18 8.11
C PHE A 249 4.66 9.38 6.98
N CYS A 250 4.29 8.12 6.84
CA CYS A 250 4.92 7.20 5.89
C CYS A 250 3.94 6.48 4.94
N PHE A 251 2.63 6.75 5.03
CA PHE A 251 1.61 6.06 4.24
C PHE A 251 1.18 6.88 3.03
N ALA A 252 2.07 6.98 2.05
CA ALA A 252 1.76 7.51 0.73
C ALA A 252 1.93 6.41 -0.33
N TYR A 253 0.95 6.27 -1.23
CA TYR A 253 1.12 5.42 -2.40
C TYR A 253 2.14 6.02 -3.36
N ALA A 254 3.07 5.19 -3.88
CA ALA A 254 4.03 5.62 -4.90
C ALA A 254 3.30 6.21 -6.11
N GLU A 255 2.22 5.57 -6.53
CA GLU A 255 1.39 5.97 -7.66
C GLU A 255 0.74 7.36 -7.45
N THR A 256 0.40 7.72 -6.20
CA THR A 256 -0.11 9.06 -5.87
C THR A 256 0.98 10.11 -6.06
N LEU A 257 2.19 9.85 -5.57
CA LEU A 257 3.33 10.76 -5.71
C LEU A 257 3.76 10.91 -7.18
N GLU A 258 3.79 9.81 -7.92
CA GLU A 258 4.07 9.80 -9.36
C GLU A 258 3.01 10.57 -10.15
N ALA A 259 1.73 10.40 -9.82
CA ALA A 259 0.64 11.11 -10.47
C ALA A 259 0.69 12.63 -10.21
N LEU A 260 1.07 13.08 -9.00
CA LEU A 260 1.33 14.49 -8.69
C LEU A 260 2.49 15.03 -9.52
N THR A 261 3.59 14.28 -9.60
CA THR A 261 4.76 14.67 -10.42
C THR A 261 4.38 14.74 -11.89
N ALA A 262 3.63 13.77 -12.41
CA ALA A 262 3.15 13.76 -13.79
C ALA A 262 2.23 14.95 -14.11
N ALA A 263 1.44 15.40 -13.12
CA ALA A 263 0.60 16.59 -13.24
C ALA A 263 1.36 17.93 -13.20
N GLY A 264 2.68 17.91 -12.90
CA GLY A 264 3.54 19.08 -12.88
C GLY A 264 3.85 19.62 -11.48
N ALA A 265 3.86 18.76 -10.45
CA ALA A 265 4.36 19.09 -9.13
C ALA A 265 5.85 18.72 -8.99
N GLU A 266 6.63 19.62 -8.40
CA GLU A 266 7.89 19.29 -7.73
C GLU A 266 7.55 18.89 -6.30
N LEU A 267 7.81 17.62 -5.94
CA LEU A 267 7.56 17.14 -4.59
C LEU A 267 8.76 17.47 -3.70
N VAL A 268 8.48 18.16 -2.58
CA VAL A 268 9.49 18.57 -1.60
C VAL A 268 9.23 17.81 -0.31
N PRO A 269 9.99 16.76 0.01
CA PRO A 269 9.83 16.07 1.27
C PRO A 269 10.21 16.96 2.44
N PHE A 270 9.47 16.85 3.55
CA PHE A 270 9.78 17.50 4.84
C PHE A 270 9.35 16.60 5.99
N SER A 271 9.93 16.83 7.16
CA SER A 271 9.64 16.06 8.36
C SER A 271 8.90 16.90 9.40
N PRO A 272 7.63 16.63 9.68
CA PRO A 272 6.96 17.22 10.83
C PRO A 272 7.64 16.94 12.19
N LEU A 273 8.38 15.83 12.30
CA LEU A 273 9.13 15.49 13.51
C LEU A 273 10.45 16.26 13.64
N HIS A 274 11.19 16.44 12.55
CA HIS A 274 12.61 16.85 12.62
C HIS A 274 12.90 18.22 12.04
N ASP A 275 12.07 18.74 11.12
CA ASP A 275 12.25 20.06 10.54
C ASP A 275 11.62 21.16 11.41
N ALA A 276 12.21 22.35 11.39
CA ALA A 276 11.72 23.47 12.19
C ALA A 276 10.49 24.19 11.61
N ALA A 277 10.31 24.12 10.28
CA ALA A 277 9.21 24.77 9.57
C ALA A 277 8.99 24.11 8.20
N LEU A 278 7.87 24.43 7.55
CA LEU A 278 7.62 24.05 6.16
C LEU A 278 8.70 24.62 5.21
N PRO A 279 9.03 23.90 4.13
CA PRO A 279 9.88 24.43 3.05
C PRO A 279 9.32 25.76 2.49
N PRO A 280 10.16 26.63 1.96
CA PRO A 280 9.70 27.89 1.36
C PRO A 280 9.09 27.68 -0.04
N GLU A 281 8.34 28.70 -0.50
CA GLU A 281 7.78 28.78 -1.87
C GLU A 281 6.88 27.60 -2.24
N LEU A 282 5.96 27.26 -1.36
CA LEU A 282 5.02 26.16 -1.56
C LEU A 282 3.74 26.63 -2.24
N GLY A 283 3.29 25.88 -3.23
CA GLY A 283 1.95 26.02 -3.77
C GLY A 283 0.93 25.07 -3.10
N GLY A 284 1.40 23.99 -2.44
CA GLY A 284 0.53 23.01 -1.77
C GLY A 284 1.22 22.19 -0.69
N LEU A 285 0.39 21.54 0.15
CA LEU A 285 0.82 20.71 1.27
C LEU A 285 0.07 19.35 1.23
N TYR A 286 0.82 18.25 1.26
CA TYR A 286 0.29 16.90 1.40
C TYR A 286 0.79 16.25 2.69
N LEU A 287 -0.15 15.95 3.58
CA LEU A 287 0.07 15.24 4.84
C LEU A 287 -0.54 13.83 4.71
N PRO A 288 0.23 12.82 4.32
CA PRO A 288 -0.28 11.46 4.19
C PRO A 288 -0.58 10.82 5.54
N GLY A 289 -1.05 9.59 5.51
CA GLY A 289 -1.22 8.77 6.70
C GLY A 289 0.09 8.35 7.34
N GLY A 290 -0.04 7.66 8.46
CA GLY A 290 1.08 7.16 9.26
C GLY A 290 0.64 6.86 10.68
N TYR A 291 1.55 7.05 11.63
CA TYR A 291 1.36 6.76 13.05
C TYR A 291 1.66 7.97 13.94
N PRO A 292 0.95 9.09 13.77
CA PRO A 292 1.21 10.27 14.59
C PRO A 292 0.98 10.02 16.08
N GLU A 293 0.14 9.05 16.44
CA GLU A 293 -0.12 8.65 17.81
C GLU A 293 1.10 8.04 18.52
N LEU A 294 1.98 7.37 17.78
CA LEU A 294 3.23 6.83 18.34
C LEU A 294 4.28 7.92 18.57
N TYR A 295 4.12 9.04 17.91
CA TYR A 295 5.04 10.18 17.93
C TYR A 295 4.36 11.46 18.46
N ALA A 296 3.22 11.34 19.15
CA ALA A 296 2.41 12.47 19.56
C ALA A 296 3.17 13.47 20.46
N GLY A 297 3.99 12.99 21.39
CA GLY A 297 4.85 13.84 22.22
C GLY A 297 5.88 14.62 21.40
N PRO A 298 6.75 13.99 20.58
CA PRO A 298 7.68 14.67 19.68
C PRO A 298 7.00 15.65 18.72
N LEU A 299 5.90 15.26 18.05
CA LEU A 299 5.13 16.17 17.19
C LEU A 299 4.60 17.40 17.94
N SER A 300 4.07 17.19 19.15
CA SER A 300 3.62 18.27 20.02
C SER A 300 4.76 19.18 20.45
N GLY A 301 5.93 18.62 20.74
CA GLY A 301 7.14 19.35 21.11
C GLY A 301 7.67 20.25 19.99
N ASN A 302 7.46 19.90 18.74
CA ASN A 302 7.87 20.70 17.57
C ASN A 302 6.88 21.86 17.32
N ARG A 303 6.88 22.83 18.24
CA ARG A 303 5.95 23.96 18.21
C ARG A 303 6.10 24.84 16.97
N SER A 304 7.32 25.02 16.49
CA SER A 304 7.61 25.85 15.31
C SER A 304 7.02 25.24 14.03
N MET A 305 7.17 23.94 13.84
CA MET A 305 6.57 23.23 12.70
C MET A 305 5.03 23.26 12.77
N ARG A 306 4.44 22.99 13.96
CA ARG A 306 2.98 23.07 14.14
C ARG A 306 2.43 24.45 13.81
N ALA A 307 3.10 25.50 14.25
CA ALA A 307 2.72 26.88 13.94
C ALA A 307 2.86 27.18 12.44
N SER A 308 3.95 26.71 11.81
CA SER A 308 4.16 26.87 10.37
C SER A 308 3.05 26.19 9.55
N VAL A 309 2.68 24.94 9.89
CA VAL A 309 1.58 24.23 9.24
C VAL A 309 0.24 24.93 9.48
N GLN A 310 -0.05 25.32 10.74
CA GLN A 310 -1.27 26.03 11.07
C GLN A 310 -1.43 27.31 10.25
N GLN A 311 -0.42 28.16 10.25
CA GLN A 311 -0.43 29.43 9.52
C GLN A 311 -0.61 29.21 8.02
N ALA A 312 0.12 28.25 7.43
CA ALA A 312 0.01 27.97 6.00
C ALA A 312 -1.41 27.55 5.59
N VAL A 313 -2.02 26.65 6.35
CA VAL A 313 -3.38 26.17 6.05
C VAL A 313 -4.44 27.24 6.30
N GLU A 314 -4.34 28.00 7.40
CA GLU A 314 -5.26 29.10 7.70
C GLU A 314 -5.17 30.24 6.68
N HIS A 315 -3.99 30.47 6.07
CA HIS A 315 -3.81 31.43 4.97
C HIS A 315 -4.22 30.89 3.60
N GLY A 316 -4.79 29.68 3.54
CA GLY A 316 -5.39 29.13 2.34
C GLY A 316 -4.44 28.32 1.44
N LEU A 317 -3.29 27.88 1.95
CA LEU A 317 -2.43 26.95 1.21
C LEU A 317 -3.23 25.68 0.84
N PRO A 318 -3.36 25.32 -0.44
CA PRO A 318 -3.97 24.08 -0.85
C PRO A 318 -3.40 22.89 -0.10
N THR A 319 -4.23 22.20 0.69
CA THR A 319 -3.79 21.18 1.65
C THR A 319 -4.62 19.92 1.52
N VAL A 320 -3.95 18.78 1.48
CA VAL A 320 -4.56 17.45 1.58
C VAL A 320 -3.98 16.75 2.79
N ALA A 321 -4.86 16.22 3.68
CA ALA A 321 -4.46 15.50 4.87
C ALA A 321 -5.29 14.22 5.05
N GLU A 322 -4.63 13.08 5.01
CA GLU A 322 -5.25 11.76 5.10
C GLU A 322 -4.89 11.07 6.41
N CYS A 323 -5.86 10.46 7.09
CA CYS A 323 -5.67 9.59 8.27
C CYS A 323 -4.76 10.22 9.35
N GLY A 324 -3.50 9.82 9.41
CA GLY A 324 -2.51 10.40 10.34
C GLY A 324 -2.31 11.90 10.13
N GLY A 325 -2.25 12.34 8.87
CA GLY A 325 -2.19 13.77 8.53
C GLY A 325 -3.43 14.54 8.98
N PHE A 326 -4.61 13.92 8.87
CA PHE A 326 -5.85 14.50 9.40
C PHE A 326 -5.81 14.64 10.93
N LEU A 327 -5.35 13.62 11.66
CA LEU A 327 -5.21 13.70 13.12
C LEU A 327 -4.22 14.79 13.55
N TYR A 328 -3.13 14.96 12.81
CA TYR A 328 -2.14 16.01 13.08
C TYR A 328 -2.71 17.43 12.88
N LEU A 329 -3.65 17.63 11.97
CA LEU A 329 -4.35 18.92 11.81
C LEU A 329 -5.38 19.20 12.89
N GLY A 330 -5.75 18.22 13.72
CA GLY A 330 -6.68 18.36 14.85
C GLY A 330 -6.15 19.26 15.98
N GLN A 331 -6.97 19.44 17.02
CA GLN A 331 -6.60 20.21 18.22
C GLN A 331 -5.61 19.44 19.10
N THR A 332 -5.95 18.18 19.37
CA THR A 332 -5.14 17.30 20.23
C THR A 332 -5.17 15.87 19.72
N LEU A 333 -4.18 15.08 20.14
CA LEU A 333 -4.09 13.65 19.90
C LEU A 333 -3.72 12.93 21.20
N GLU A 334 -4.54 11.99 21.62
CA GLU A 334 -4.27 11.09 22.72
C GLU A 334 -3.38 9.93 22.23
N ASP A 335 -2.28 9.66 22.92
CA ASP A 335 -1.40 8.53 22.63
C ASP A 335 -1.92 7.21 23.25
N ALA A 336 -1.18 6.12 23.06
CA ALA A 336 -1.55 4.81 23.59
C ALA A 336 -1.54 4.72 25.11
N ASP A 337 -0.82 5.62 25.79
CA ASP A 337 -0.71 5.69 27.26
C ASP A 337 -1.78 6.61 27.88
N GLY A 338 -2.66 7.20 27.06
CA GLY A 338 -3.73 8.10 27.49
C GLY A 338 -3.27 9.54 27.72
N THR A 339 -2.07 9.91 27.28
CA THR A 339 -1.59 11.28 27.35
C THR A 339 -2.10 12.09 26.15
N VAL A 340 -2.69 13.25 26.43
CA VAL A 340 -3.26 14.14 25.40
C VAL A 340 -2.24 15.20 25.02
N TRP A 341 -1.90 15.26 23.74
CA TRP A 341 -0.88 16.11 23.16
C TRP A 341 -1.49 17.15 22.21
N PRO A 342 -1.13 18.45 22.32
CA PRO A 342 -1.52 19.46 21.33
C PRO A 342 -0.98 19.13 19.94
N MET A 343 -1.84 19.28 18.90
CA MET A 343 -1.47 19.15 17.49
C MET A 343 -1.51 20.50 16.77
N ALA A 344 -1.59 20.53 15.44
CA ALA A 344 -1.53 21.77 14.67
C ALA A 344 -2.73 22.72 14.89
N GLY A 345 -3.88 22.20 15.33
CA GLY A 345 -5.01 23.04 15.74
C GLY A 345 -5.80 23.72 14.62
N VAL A 346 -5.63 23.25 13.39
CA VAL A 346 -6.33 23.77 12.18
C VAL A 346 -7.79 23.35 12.16
N LEU A 347 -8.06 22.10 12.52
CA LEU A 347 -9.38 21.47 12.48
C LEU A 347 -9.95 21.30 13.88
N PRO A 348 -11.28 21.38 14.05
CA PRO A 348 -11.90 21.01 15.30
C PRO A 348 -11.75 19.49 15.52
N GLY A 349 -11.72 19.08 16.77
CA GLY A 349 -11.69 17.68 17.15
C GLY A 349 -10.36 17.23 17.73
N SER A 350 -10.47 16.14 18.50
CA SER A 350 -9.37 15.50 19.22
C SER A 350 -9.32 14.04 18.82
N GLY A 351 -8.13 13.56 18.47
CA GLY A 351 -7.89 12.15 18.18
C GLY A 351 -7.79 11.34 19.46
N PHE A 352 -8.39 10.15 19.50
CA PHE A 352 -8.39 9.24 20.66
C PHE A 352 -8.38 7.78 20.24
N PRO A 353 -7.80 6.86 21.06
CA PRO A 353 -7.78 5.43 20.77
C PRO A 353 -9.16 4.78 20.97
N VAL A 354 -9.54 3.87 20.08
CA VAL A 354 -10.82 3.13 20.18
C VAL A 354 -10.61 1.67 20.62
N GLY A 355 -9.37 1.17 20.62
CA GLY A 355 -9.03 -0.19 20.97
C GLY A 355 -9.47 -1.26 19.96
N ARG A 356 -10.01 -0.86 18.82
CA ARG A 356 -10.42 -1.73 17.71
C ARG A 356 -10.34 -0.97 16.39
N LEU A 357 -10.35 -1.69 15.27
CA LEU A 357 -10.46 -1.09 13.95
C LEU A 357 -11.80 -0.34 13.79
N VAL A 358 -11.70 0.89 13.30
CA VAL A 358 -12.83 1.78 13.04
C VAL A 358 -13.03 1.88 11.54
N ARG A 359 -14.28 1.68 11.06
CA ARG A 359 -14.65 1.83 9.63
C ARG A 359 -13.76 1.08 8.62
N PHE A 360 -13.05 0.04 9.06
CA PHE A 360 -12.05 -0.70 8.31
C PHE A 360 -12.52 -1.17 6.93
N GLY A 361 -11.67 -0.98 5.91
CA GLY A 361 -11.79 -1.54 4.57
C GLY A 361 -12.21 -0.53 3.51
N TYR A 362 -12.55 -1.02 2.34
CA TYR A 362 -12.96 -0.21 1.20
C TYR A 362 -14.27 0.54 1.42
N ALA A 363 -14.34 1.75 0.90
CA ALA A 363 -15.53 2.57 0.86
C ALA A 363 -15.53 3.43 -0.40
N GLU A 364 -16.70 3.79 -0.89
CA GLU A 364 -16.89 4.80 -1.91
C GLU A 364 -17.24 6.13 -1.24
N LEU A 365 -16.48 7.19 -1.57
CA LEU A 365 -16.67 8.53 -1.06
C LEU A 365 -17.44 9.37 -2.07
N THR A 366 -18.61 9.86 -1.70
CA THR A 366 -19.40 10.76 -2.53
C THR A 366 -19.34 12.18 -1.97
N ALA A 367 -18.93 13.14 -2.78
CA ALA A 367 -18.84 14.54 -2.41
C ALA A 367 -20.21 15.22 -2.38
N ARG A 368 -20.47 16.03 -1.33
CA ARG A 368 -21.73 16.78 -1.17
C ARG A 368 -21.71 18.15 -1.83
N ALA A 369 -20.52 18.70 -2.06
CA ALA A 369 -20.31 20.01 -2.64
C ALA A 369 -18.98 20.06 -3.39
N ASP A 370 -18.81 21.09 -4.21
CA ASP A 370 -17.53 21.42 -4.83
C ASP A 370 -16.49 21.79 -3.78
N SER A 371 -15.23 21.40 -4.01
CA SER A 371 -14.11 21.68 -3.11
C SER A 371 -12.77 21.56 -3.85
N LEU A 372 -11.66 21.65 -3.13
CA LEU A 372 -10.30 21.48 -3.67
C LEU A 372 -10.19 20.26 -4.62
N LEU A 373 -10.60 19.09 -4.15
CA LEU A 373 -10.42 17.83 -4.88
C LEU A 373 -11.68 17.37 -5.62
N PHE A 374 -12.87 17.68 -5.11
CA PHE A 374 -14.11 17.04 -5.50
C PHE A 374 -15.07 18.01 -6.17
N ARG A 375 -15.99 17.47 -7.00
CA ARG A 375 -17.18 18.16 -7.47
C ARG A 375 -18.41 17.49 -6.87
N ALA A 376 -19.46 18.25 -6.65
CA ALA A 376 -20.71 17.76 -6.07
C ALA A 376 -21.25 16.55 -6.81
N GLY A 377 -21.53 15.47 -6.08
CA GLY A 377 -22.02 14.21 -6.62
C GLY A 377 -20.96 13.27 -7.21
N GLU A 378 -19.70 13.70 -7.32
CA GLU A 378 -18.64 12.77 -7.73
C GLU A 378 -18.35 11.75 -6.62
N SER A 379 -18.02 10.53 -7.05
CA SER A 379 -17.61 9.45 -6.15
C SER A 379 -16.22 8.94 -6.49
N PHE A 380 -15.45 8.62 -5.44
CA PHE A 380 -14.11 8.07 -5.54
C PHE A 380 -13.94 6.90 -4.58
N PRO A 381 -13.25 5.81 -5.00
CA PRO A 381 -12.92 4.72 -4.11
C PRO A 381 -11.85 5.16 -3.10
N ALA A 382 -11.99 4.70 -1.87
CA ALA A 382 -11.08 4.97 -0.78
C ALA A 382 -10.98 3.77 0.17
N HIS A 383 -10.03 3.84 1.07
CA HIS A 383 -9.80 2.83 2.11
C HIS A 383 -9.63 3.48 3.46
N GLU A 384 -10.27 2.94 4.50
CA GLU A 384 -10.00 3.32 5.88
C GLU A 384 -9.38 2.17 6.66
N PHE A 385 -8.33 2.49 7.43
CA PHE A 385 -7.64 1.53 8.28
C PHE A 385 -7.00 2.26 9.47
N HIS A 386 -7.72 2.38 10.58
CA HIS A 386 -7.23 3.10 11.76
C HIS A 386 -7.82 2.55 13.06
N HIS A 387 -7.05 2.66 14.14
CA HIS A 387 -7.43 2.31 15.51
C HIS A 387 -7.81 3.53 16.37
N TRP A 388 -7.48 4.73 15.89
CA TRP A 388 -7.90 6.01 16.47
C TRP A 388 -9.14 6.53 15.77
N ASP A 389 -9.94 7.30 16.48
CA ASP A 389 -11.03 8.09 15.92
C ASP A 389 -10.87 9.56 16.30
N SER A 390 -11.73 10.42 15.84
CA SER A 390 -11.75 11.84 16.18
C SER A 390 -13.13 12.23 16.71
N THR A 391 -13.17 13.19 17.64
CA THR A 391 -14.41 13.78 18.12
C THR A 391 -15.14 14.59 17.04
N ALA A 392 -14.45 14.93 15.92
CA ALA A 392 -15.01 15.63 14.77
C ALA A 392 -14.44 15.03 13.47
N ASN A 393 -15.25 14.32 12.72
CA ASN A 393 -14.83 13.64 11.48
C ASN A 393 -15.22 14.39 10.20
N GLY A 394 -15.84 15.56 10.31
CA GLY A 394 -16.38 16.31 9.17
C GLY A 394 -17.64 15.70 8.55
N THR A 395 -18.21 16.42 7.60
CA THR A 395 -19.48 16.02 6.95
C THR A 395 -19.50 16.34 5.46
N ALA A 396 -18.35 16.70 4.86
CA ALA A 396 -18.30 17.14 3.46
C ALA A 396 -18.50 16.01 2.47
N LEU A 397 -18.26 14.76 2.88
CA LEU A 397 -18.44 13.57 2.07
C LEU A 397 -19.34 12.56 2.78
N THR A 398 -19.89 11.65 2.00
CA THR A 398 -20.54 10.43 2.49
C THR A 398 -19.70 9.25 2.05
N ALA A 399 -19.22 8.46 3.00
CA ALA A 399 -18.58 7.19 2.72
C ALA A 399 -19.64 6.07 2.75
N ALA A 400 -19.58 5.15 1.81
CA ALA A 400 -20.49 4.00 1.72
C ALA A 400 -19.72 2.71 1.43
N LYS A 401 -20.07 1.63 2.11
CA LYS A 401 -19.55 0.27 1.87
C LYS A 401 -20.51 -0.53 0.99
N ALA A 402 -19.99 -1.55 0.33
CA ALA A 402 -20.78 -2.49 -0.47
C ALA A 402 -21.90 -3.19 0.32
N ASN A 403 -21.79 -3.31 1.64
CA ASN A 403 -22.81 -3.90 2.51
C ASN A 403 -23.90 -2.92 2.94
N GLY A 404 -23.94 -1.70 2.37
CA GLY A 404 -24.94 -0.67 2.67
C GLY A 404 -24.64 0.22 3.88
N ARG A 405 -23.60 -0.08 4.68
CA ARG A 405 -23.20 0.81 5.78
C ARG A 405 -22.63 2.11 5.22
N SER A 406 -23.11 3.27 5.72
CA SER A 406 -22.62 4.58 5.33
C SER A 406 -22.43 5.50 6.52
N TRP A 407 -21.58 6.53 6.36
CA TRP A 407 -21.33 7.57 7.36
C TRP A 407 -20.87 8.86 6.70
N ALA A 408 -21.11 9.98 7.36
CA ALA A 408 -20.55 11.26 6.95
C ALA A 408 -19.08 11.36 7.41
N CYS A 409 -18.22 11.95 6.57
CA CYS A 409 -16.80 12.11 6.86
C CYS A 409 -16.18 13.27 6.08
N GLY A 410 -14.94 13.61 6.46
CA GLY A 410 -14.09 14.57 5.79
C GLY A 410 -14.50 16.03 5.96
N PHE A 411 -13.49 16.87 6.05
CA PHE A 411 -13.55 18.31 5.87
C PHE A 411 -13.09 18.61 4.45
N ALA A 412 -13.90 19.32 3.67
CA ALA A 412 -13.53 19.72 2.33
C ALA A 412 -13.98 21.17 2.09
N LYS A 413 -13.03 21.99 1.63
CA LYS A 413 -13.17 23.42 1.30
C LYS A 413 -12.41 23.69 0.00
N ASP A 414 -12.43 24.92 -0.49
CA ASP A 414 -11.72 25.31 -1.72
C ASP A 414 -10.21 25.09 -1.67
N HIS A 415 -9.62 25.08 -0.48
CA HIS A 415 -8.18 24.89 -0.27
C HIS A 415 -7.83 23.69 0.61
N LEU A 416 -8.80 22.91 1.09
CA LEU A 416 -8.55 21.85 2.05
C LEU A 416 -9.36 20.58 1.74
N TYR A 417 -8.71 19.44 1.79
CA TYR A 417 -9.32 18.14 2.09
C TYR A 417 -8.62 17.52 3.28
N ALA A 418 -9.39 17.07 4.28
CA ALA A 418 -8.85 16.33 5.44
C ALA A 418 -9.85 15.29 5.94
N GLY A 419 -9.41 14.06 6.20
CA GLY A 419 -10.24 12.96 6.69
C GLY A 419 -9.49 11.66 6.91
N PHE A 420 -10.15 10.67 7.49
CA PHE A 420 -9.58 9.33 7.66
C PHE A 420 -9.42 8.55 6.35
N PRO A 421 -10.33 8.68 5.36
CA PRO A 421 -10.20 7.92 4.13
C PRO A 421 -8.91 8.25 3.38
N HIS A 422 -8.19 7.20 2.97
CA HIS A 422 -7.08 7.29 2.05
C HIS A 422 -7.59 7.18 0.62
N LEU A 423 -7.21 8.12 -0.21
CA LEU A 423 -7.52 8.16 -1.63
C LEU A 423 -6.40 7.50 -2.45
N TYR A 424 -6.78 6.80 -3.50
CA TYR A 424 -5.83 6.32 -4.51
C TYR A 424 -5.95 7.22 -5.75
N TRP A 425 -4.91 7.98 -6.05
CA TRP A 425 -5.00 9.10 -6.99
C TRP A 425 -4.70 8.73 -8.44
N ALA A 426 -3.98 7.61 -8.67
CA ALA A 426 -3.62 7.20 -10.01
C ALA A 426 -4.84 6.91 -10.88
N GLY A 427 -4.86 7.45 -12.10
CA GLY A 427 -5.98 7.29 -13.03
C GLY A 427 -7.21 8.15 -12.70
N THR A 428 -7.13 9.07 -11.72
CA THR A 428 -8.20 9.98 -11.33
C THR A 428 -7.88 11.44 -11.70
N PRO A 429 -8.85 12.36 -11.67
CA PRO A 429 -8.61 13.78 -11.87
C PRO A 429 -7.96 14.48 -10.65
N LEU A 430 -7.85 13.83 -9.50
CA LEU A 430 -7.42 14.43 -8.24
C LEU A 430 -6.03 15.06 -8.30
N PRO A 431 -4.97 14.39 -8.86
CA PRO A 431 -3.64 14.98 -8.94
C PRO A 431 -3.64 16.31 -9.71
N ARG A 432 -4.35 16.34 -10.85
CA ARG A 432 -4.43 17.54 -11.68
C ARG A 432 -5.13 18.68 -10.94
N ARG A 433 -6.27 18.42 -10.29
CA ARG A 433 -7.01 19.43 -9.52
C ARG A 433 -6.16 20.03 -8.41
N PHE A 434 -5.46 19.20 -7.66
CA PHE A 434 -4.60 19.66 -6.57
C PHE A 434 -3.42 20.49 -7.10
N VAL A 435 -2.75 20.03 -8.15
CA VAL A 435 -1.62 20.77 -8.77
C VAL A 435 -2.10 22.09 -9.38
N GLU A 436 -3.25 22.14 -10.05
CA GLU A 436 -3.84 23.38 -10.60
C GLU A 436 -4.14 24.39 -9.46
N ALA A 437 -4.72 23.95 -8.36
CA ALA A 437 -4.95 24.80 -7.20
C ALA A 437 -3.64 25.32 -6.59
N ALA A 438 -2.63 24.45 -6.50
CA ALA A 438 -1.30 24.80 -5.99
C ALA A 438 -0.60 25.82 -6.90
N VAL A 439 -0.72 25.71 -8.24
CA VAL A 439 -0.20 26.71 -9.19
C VAL A 439 -0.87 28.06 -9.01
N LEU A 440 -2.20 28.07 -8.87
CA LEU A 440 -2.96 29.32 -8.67
C LEU A 440 -2.61 30.01 -7.34
N ASN A 441 -2.38 29.24 -6.28
CA ASN A 441 -1.95 29.80 -4.99
C ASN A 441 -0.57 30.42 -5.09
N HIS A 442 0.38 29.73 -5.68
CA HIS A 442 1.74 30.24 -5.86
C HIS A 442 1.79 31.56 -6.68
N GLN A 443 0.94 31.69 -7.68
CA GLN A 443 0.83 32.93 -8.48
C GLN A 443 0.26 34.10 -7.69
N LYS A 444 -0.70 33.84 -6.77
CA LYS A 444 -1.27 34.89 -5.91
C LYS A 444 -0.24 35.47 -4.94
N GLU A 445 0.64 34.63 -4.40
CA GLU A 445 1.70 35.05 -3.47
C GLU A 445 2.81 35.86 -4.17
N GLN A 446 2.99 35.69 -5.48
CA GLN A 446 3.98 36.44 -6.28
C GLN A 446 3.43 37.76 -6.85
N THR A 447 2.13 38.00 -6.72
CA THR A 447 1.52 39.26 -7.19
C THR A 447 1.43 40.22 -6.01
N PRO A 448 2.18 41.35 -6.00
CA PRO A 448 2.25 42.29 -4.87
C PRO A 448 0.92 43.00 -4.59
#